data_cfc6928ef042a980e39ddaff92f877c5
#
_entry.id   cfc6928ef042a980e39ddaff92f877c5
#
_cell.length_a   1.000
_cell.length_b   1.000
_cell.length_c   1.000
_cell.angle_alpha   90.00
_cell.angle_beta   90.00
_cell.angle_gamma   90.00
#
_symmetry.space_group_name_H-M   'P 1'
#
loop_
_entity.id
_entity.type
_entity.pdbx_description
1 polymer ?
#
loop_
_entity_poly.entity_id
_entity_poly.type
_entity_poly.pdbx_seq_one_letter_code
_entity_poly.pdbx_strand_id
1 'polypeptide(L)'
;MVWDTIHGRDPAQPAIQEWGGIAYALAALDAMLPEDWEIVPLIKVGRDLASRAHEFLHSLRRAPRAARFVEVPEPNNRVTLRYESAERRCEQMSGGVPGWTWPELGPLVRDLDALYVNFISGYEMNLETALMLRRGFDHFIYADLHSLLLAKQADGTRVPRPLPEAPAWFSCFDVIQLNEDEMALLGPDPLAVAATAMRQGCTAVCVTLGPKGAAYFTGRDPIRTARIPVPAVHPALGPGPGDPTGCGDVFGGAAAAALVGGASIEDAVRTGTQLGTRNLSHRGASGLRDHLMGRLSLA
;
A
#
# COMPACT_ATOMS: atom_id res chain seq x y z
N MET A 1 -4.13 2.72 -10.73
CA MET A 1 -2.80 3.29 -10.36
C MET A 1 -2.90 4.80 -10.27
N VAL A 2 -2.06 5.43 -9.45
CA VAL A 2 -1.99 6.88 -9.28
C VAL A 2 -0.67 7.39 -9.84
N TRP A 3 -0.67 8.56 -10.47
CA TRP A 3 0.53 9.23 -10.97
C TRP A 3 0.88 10.38 -10.03
N ASP A 4 2.02 10.29 -9.36
CA ASP A 4 2.43 11.24 -8.35
C ASP A 4 3.36 12.32 -8.91
N THR A 5 3.15 13.55 -8.45
CA THR A 5 4.12 14.64 -8.53
C THR A 5 4.65 14.89 -7.13
N ILE A 6 5.88 14.46 -6.86
CA ILE A 6 6.46 14.44 -5.52
C ILE A 6 7.44 15.63 -5.40
N HIS A 7 7.05 16.63 -4.59
CA HIS A 7 7.94 17.67 -4.12
C HIS A 7 8.61 17.18 -2.84
N GLY A 8 9.88 16.76 -2.94
CA GLY A 8 10.63 16.21 -1.82
C GLY A 8 10.81 17.19 -0.66
N ARG A 9 11.39 16.71 0.44
CA ARG A 9 11.69 17.52 1.63
C ARG A 9 12.74 18.60 1.38
N ASP A 10 13.64 18.38 0.43
CA ASP A 10 14.63 19.35 0.00
C ASP A 10 14.06 20.20 -1.15
N PRO A 11 13.75 21.50 -0.91
CA PRO A 11 13.17 22.37 -1.92
C PRO A 11 14.15 22.68 -3.07
N ALA A 12 15.44 22.41 -2.91
CA ALA A 12 16.44 22.56 -3.98
C ALA A 12 16.39 21.42 -5.00
N GLN A 13 15.77 20.28 -4.64
CA GLN A 13 15.61 19.18 -5.56
C GLN A 13 14.35 19.35 -6.42
N PRO A 14 14.43 19.08 -7.74
CA PRO A 14 13.26 19.15 -8.60
C PRO A 14 12.19 18.12 -8.17
N ALA A 15 10.92 18.47 -8.39
CA ALA A 15 9.85 17.51 -8.26
C ALA A 15 10.04 16.36 -9.25
N ILE A 16 9.73 15.15 -8.83
CA ILE A 16 9.69 14.00 -9.72
C ILE A 16 8.25 13.62 -10.04
N GLN A 17 8.07 13.02 -11.22
CA GLN A 17 6.79 12.45 -11.64
C GLN A 17 6.96 10.96 -11.86
N GLU A 18 6.25 10.17 -11.06
CA GLU A 18 6.38 8.72 -11.01
C GLU A 18 5.05 8.04 -10.69
N TRP A 19 4.97 6.73 -10.90
CA TRP A 19 3.91 5.94 -10.35
C TRP A 19 3.97 5.89 -8.82
N GLY A 20 2.84 6.19 -8.17
CA GLY A 20 2.70 6.20 -6.71
C GLY A 20 1.99 4.96 -6.17
N GLY A 21 1.92 4.88 -4.85
CA GLY A 21 1.15 3.92 -4.10
C GLY A 21 1.38 2.47 -4.54
N ILE A 22 0.40 1.88 -5.22
CA ILE A 22 0.44 0.47 -5.63
C ILE A 22 1.71 0.09 -6.41
N ALA A 23 2.35 1.01 -7.12
CA ALA A 23 3.58 0.71 -7.84
C ALA A 23 4.74 0.36 -6.90
N TYR A 24 4.83 1.02 -5.75
CA TYR A 24 5.80 0.68 -4.72
C TYR A 24 5.51 -0.71 -4.12
N ALA A 25 4.24 -1.00 -3.84
CA ALA A 25 3.83 -2.32 -3.34
C ALA A 25 4.10 -3.42 -4.38
N LEU A 26 3.81 -3.18 -5.67
CA LEU A 26 4.10 -4.11 -6.75
C LEU A 26 5.60 -4.39 -6.87
N ALA A 27 6.46 -3.36 -6.74
CA ALA A 27 7.91 -3.56 -6.74
C ALA A 27 8.38 -4.41 -5.54
N ALA A 28 7.77 -4.22 -4.35
CA ALA A 28 8.06 -5.02 -3.17
C ALA A 28 7.57 -6.47 -3.31
N LEU A 29 6.35 -6.68 -3.82
CA LEU A 29 5.81 -8.01 -4.13
C LEU A 29 6.70 -8.73 -5.15
N ASP A 30 7.09 -8.05 -6.23
CA ASP A 30 7.97 -8.60 -7.28
C ASP A 30 9.38 -8.97 -6.75
N ALA A 31 9.83 -8.29 -5.70
CA ALA A 31 11.09 -8.60 -5.03
C ALA A 31 11.00 -9.79 -4.08
N MET A 32 9.86 -9.97 -3.39
CA MET A 32 9.76 -10.82 -2.19
C MET A 32 8.87 -12.05 -2.33
N LEU A 33 7.95 -12.09 -3.29
CA LEU A 33 7.10 -13.26 -3.49
C LEU A 33 7.94 -14.54 -3.72
N PRO A 34 7.49 -15.70 -3.26
CA PRO A 34 8.11 -16.99 -3.58
C PRO A 34 8.18 -17.23 -5.10
N GLU A 35 9.08 -18.11 -5.54
CA GLU A 35 9.36 -18.27 -6.99
C GLU A 35 8.19 -18.83 -7.79
N ASP A 36 7.30 -19.55 -7.17
CA ASP A 36 6.09 -20.18 -7.74
C ASP A 36 4.88 -19.24 -7.77
N TRP A 37 5.02 -18.01 -7.26
CA TRP A 37 3.94 -17.01 -7.27
C TRP A 37 4.07 -16.03 -8.43
N GLU A 38 2.93 -15.66 -9.01
CA GLU A 38 2.81 -14.62 -10.03
C GLU A 38 1.97 -13.45 -9.53
N ILE A 39 2.23 -12.26 -10.10
CA ILE A 39 1.46 -11.04 -9.83
C ILE A 39 0.46 -10.84 -10.96
N VAL A 40 -0.83 -10.85 -10.63
CA VAL A 40 -1.90 -10.51 -11.57
C VAL A 40 -2.41 -9.11 -11.23
N PRO A 41 -2.03 -8.06 -11.99
CA PRO A 41 -2.44 -6.69 -11.69
C PRO A 41 -3.93 -6.48 -11.98
N LEU A 42 -4.73 -6.27 -10.95
CA LEU A 42 -6.14 -5.87 -11.06
C LEU A 42 -6.24 -4.34 -10.88
N ILE A 43 -5.89 -3.61 -11.92
CA ILE A 43 -5.80 -2.14 -11.88
C ILE A 43 -6.54 -1.50 -13.05
N LYS A 44 -7.08 -0.31 -12.82
CA LYS A 44 -7.62 0.57 -13.85
C LYS A 44 -6.66 1.75 -14.07
N VAL A 45 -6.48 2.14 -15.31
CA VAL A 45 -5.58 3.24 -15.70
C VAL A 45 -6.29 4.13 -16.72
N GLY A 46 -6.17 5.42 -16.55
CA GLY A 46 -6.66 6.39 -17.54
C GLY A 46 -5.89 6.28 -18.84
N ARG A 47 -6.58 6.46 -19.97
CA ARG A 47 -5.99 6.37 -21.32
C ARG A 47 -4.76 7.25 -21.51
N ASP A 48 -4.73 8.41 -20.84
CA ASP A 48 -3.63 9.37 -20.91
C ASP A 48 -2.29 8.85 -20.36
N LEU A 49 -2.31 7.77 -19.55
CA LEU A 49 -1.11 7.16 -18.98
C LEU A 49 -0.97 5.66 -19.30
N ALA A 50 -1.79 5.12 -20.21
CA ALA A 50 -1.80 3.70 -20.54
C ALA A 50 -0.43 3.17 -21.00
N SER A 51 0.28 3.90 -21.87
CA SER A 51 1.63 3.50 -22.34
C SER A 51 2.63 3.38 -21.19
N ARG A 52 2.62 4.36 -20.27
CA ARG A 52 3.51 4.33 -19.09
C ARG A 52 3.18 3.20 -18.12
N ALA A 53 1.89 2.85 -18.00
CA ALA A 53 1.47 1.69 -17.19
C ALA A 53 1.96 0.38 -17.80
N HIS A 54 1.89 0.24 -19.14
CA HIS A 54 2.47 -0.92 -19.84
C HIS A 54 3.97 -1.05 -19.59
N GLU A 55 4.73 0.05 -19.75
CA GLU A 55 6.18 0.06 -19.49
C GLU A 55 6.49 -0.41 -18.06
N PHE A 56 5.79 0.14 -17.06
CA PHE A 56 6.00 -0.23 -15.67
C PHE A 56 5.66 -1.71 -15.42
N LEU A 57 4.49 -2.17 -15.84
CA LEU A 57 4.08 -3.56 -15.62
C LEU A 57 4.98 -4.57 -16.32
N HIS A 58 5.50 -4.24 -17.51
CA HIS A 58 6.47 -5.08 -18.21
C HIS A 58 7.85 -5.14 -17.52
N SER A 59 8.17 -4.19 -16.66
CA SER A 59 9.39 -4.22 -15.85
C SER A 59 9.33 -5.20 -14.69
N LEU A 60 8.12 -5.61 -14.27
CA LEU A 60 7.92 -6.59 -13.23
C LEU A 60 8.25 -8.00 -13.73
N ARG A 61 9.09 -8.73 -13.00
CA ARG A 61 9.55 -10.07 -13.41
C ARG A 61 8.51 -11.15 -13.15
N ARG A 62 7.68 -10.96 -12.11
CA ARG A 62 6.65 -11.93 -11.69
C ARG A 62 5.29 -11.64 -12.29
N ALA A 63 5.11 -10.53 -13.01
CA ALA A 63 3.89 -10.30 -13.77
C ALA A 63 3.96 -11.09 -15.09
N PRO A 64 2.92 -11.87 -15.42
CA PRO A 64 2.86 -12.55 -16.72
C PRO A 64 3.03 -11.56 -17.86
N ARG A 65 3.73 -11.95 -18.93
CA ARG A 65 3.91 -11.09 -20.13
C ARG A 65 2.58 -10.64 -20.75
N ALA A 66 1.52 -11.39 -20.49
CA ALA A 66 0.14 -11.08 -20.87
C ALA A 66 -0.61 -10.24 -19.83
N ALA A 67 0.04 -9.88 -18.69
CA ALA A 67 -0.59 -9.06 -17.67
C ALA A 67 -1.08 -7.74 -18.28
N ARG A 68 -2.34 -7.46 -18.06
CA ARG A 68 -3.02 -6.29 -18.60
C ARG A 68 -3.75 -5.58 -17.47
N PHE A 69 -3.90 -4.26 -17.65
CA PHE A 69 -4.79 -3.45 -16.84
C PHE A 69 -6.05 -3.09 -17.65
N VAL A 70 -7.06 -2.59 -16.98
CA VAL A 70 -8.25 -2.05 -17.64
C VAL A 70 -8.00 -0.57 -17.95
N GLU A 71 -7.93 -0.26 -19.26
CA GLU A 71 -7.89 1.12 -19.72
C GLU A 71 -9.28 1.74 -19.66
N VAL A 72 -9.38 2.95 -19.07
CA VAL A 72 -10.61 3.71 -18.98
C VAL A 72 -10.46 5.06 -19.68
N PRO A 73 -11.57 5.64 -20.22
CA PRO A 73 -11.52 6.90 -20.96
C PRO A 73 -11.23 8.11 -20.06
N GLU A 74 -11.50 8.00 -18.77
CA GLU A 74 -11.30 9.07 -17.80
C GLU A 74 -9.80 9.39 -17.63
N PRO A 75 -9.45 10.65 -17.30
CA PRO A 75 -8.07 11.00 -16.95
C PRO A 75 -7.58 10.20 -15.75
N ASN A 76 -6.32 9.74 -15.81
CA ASN A 76 -5.74 8.98 -14.72
C ASN A 76 -5.74 9.77 -13.40
N ASN A 77 -5.88 9.08 -12.29
CA ASN A 77 -5.74 9.67 -10.97
C ASN A 77 -4.31 10.19 -10.78
N ARG A 78 -4.20 11.45 -10.34
CA ARG A 78 -2.93 12.15 -10.10
C ARG A 78 -2.93 12.73 -8.71
N VAL A 79 -1.81 12.60 -8.00
CA VAL A 79 -1.63 13.21 -6.69
C VAL A 79 -0.39 14.10 -6.71
N THR A 80 -0.54 15.32 -6.18
CA THR A 80 0.58 16.20 -5.89
C THR A 80 0.87 16.11 -4.41
N LEU A 81 2.07 15.67 -4.08
CA LEU A 81 2.58 15.54 -2.72
C LEU A 81 3.54 16.69 -2.43
N ARG A 82 3.29 17.46 -1.37
CA ARG A 82 4.15 18.53 -0.89
C ARG A 82 4.44 18.33 0.58
N TYR A 83 5.72 18.23 0.92
CA TYR A 83 6.15 18.17 2.32
C TYR A 83 6.22 19.59 2.90
N GLU A 84 5.37 19.87 3.89
CA GLU A 84 5.36 21.13 4.65
C GLU A 84 6.36 21.08 5.81
N SER A 85 6.64 19.88 6.32
CA SER A 85 7.62 19.60 7.37
C SER A 85 8.20 18.18 7.21
N ALA A 86 9.05 17.77 8.14
CA ALA A 86 9.60 16.40 8.15
C ALA A 86 8.52 15.32 8.27
N GLU A 87 7.34 15.64 8.84
CA GLU A 87 6.29 14.69 9.16
C GLU A 87 4.94 15.03 8.49
N ARG A 88 4.76 16.28 8.06
CA ARG A 88 3.51 16.75 7.44
C ARG A 88 3.65 16.89 5.94
N ARG A 89 2.72 16.27 5.22
CA ARG A 89 2.55 16.47 3.78
C ARG A 89 1.12 16.92 3.47
N CYS A 90 1.00 17.77 2.47
CA CYS A 90 -0.27 18.13 1.85
C CYS A 90 -0.44 17.30 0.59
N GLU A 91 -1.63 16.78 0.38
CA GLU A 91 -1.98 15.99 -0.80
C GLU A 91 -3.11 16.65 -1.55
N GLN A 92 -2.94 16.80 -2.86
CA GLN A 92 -4.00 17.27 -3.75
C GLN A 92 -4.21 16.23 -4.85
N MET A 93 -5.46 15.78 -5.02
CA MET A 93 -5.82 14.72 -5.95
C MET A 93 -6.74 15.22 -7.06
N SER A 94 -6.42 14.82 -8.30
CA SER A 94 -7.25 15.03 -9.49
C SER A 94 -7.41 13.70 -10.25
N GLY A 95 -8.12 13.74 -11.37
CA GLY A 95 -8.42 12.56 -12.19
C GLY A 95 -9.81 12.00 -11.91
N GLY A 96 -10.15 10.89 -12.55
CA GLY A 96 -11.50 10.35 -12.52
C GLY A 96 -11.61 8.86 -12.79
N VAL A 97 -10.51 8.10 -12.64
CA VAL A 97 -10.53 6.65 -12.80
C VAL A 97 -11.56 6.05 -11.84
N PRO A 98 -12.60 5.35 -12.36
CA PRO A 98 -13.65 4.78 -11.53
C PRO A 98 -13.14 3.58 -10.72
N GLY A 99 -13.72 3.40 -9.53
CA GLY A 99 -13.49 2.21 -8.72
C GLY A 99 -13.99 0.93 -9.37
N TRP A 100 -13.62 -0.20 -8.81
CA TRP A 100 -14.16 -1.50 -9.18
C TRP A 100 -15.59 -1.66 -8.63
N THR A 101 -16.45 -2.23 -9.45
CA THR A 101 -17.72 -2.81 -9.01
C THR A 101 -17.58 -4.32 -8.89
N TRP A 102 -18.44 -4.96 -8.10
CA TRP A 102 -18.40 -6.42 -7.97
C TRP A 102 -18.61 -7.17 -9.30
N PRO A 103 -19.57 -6.78 -10.18
CA PRO A 103 -19.71 -7.43 -11.48
C PRO A 103 -18.45 -7.39 -12.36
N GLU A 104 -17.62 -6.34 -12.24
CA GLU A 104 -16.35 -6.24 -12.95
C GLU A 104 -15.25 -7.06 -12.28
N LEU A 105 -15.16 -7.00 -10.95
CA LEU A 105 -14.06 -7.58 -10.18
C LEU A 105 -14.23 -9.09 -9.96
N GLY A 106 -15.47 -9.54 -9.69
CA GLY A 106 -15.76 -10.91 -9.31
C GLY A 106 -15.25 -11.98 -10.30
N PRO A 107 -15.42 -11.82 -11.62
CA PRO A 107 -14.84 -12.75 -12.59
C PRO A 107 -13.31 -12.82 -12.59
N LEU A 108 -12.63 -11.70 -12.22
CA LEU A 108 -11.18 -11.58 -12.29
C LEU A 108 -10.46 -12.20 -11.08
N VAL A 109 -11.18 -12.36 -9.95
CA VAL A 109 -10.56 -12.87 -8.71
C VAL A 109 -10.72 -14.38 -8.52
N ARG A 110 -11.51 -15.06 -9.35
CA ARG A 110 -11.89 -16.47 -9.16
C ARG A 110 -10.73 -17.44 -9.03
N ASP A 111 -9.70 -17.21 -9.84
CA ASP A 111 -8.57 -18.13 -9.98
C ASP A 111 -7.31 -17.59 -9.26
N LEU A 112 -7.50 -16.68 -8.32
CA LEU A 112 -6.41 -16.11 -7.54
C LEU A 112 -6.32 -16.78 -6.17
N ASP A 113 -5.09 -16.96 -5.68
CA ASP A 113 -4.81 -17.60 -4.38
C ASP A 113 -4.74 -16.60 -3.23
N ALA A 114 -4.49 -15.32 -3.51
CA ALA A 114 -4.45 -14.24 -2.52
C ALA A 114 -4.69 -12.88 -3.18
N LEU A 115 -5.09 -11.89 -2.39
CA LEU A 115 -5.26 -10.52 -2.82
C LEU A 115 -4.47 -9.56 -1.93
N TYR A 116 -3.79 -8.62 -2.58
CA TYR A 116 -3.27 -7.42 -1.95
C TYR A 116 -4.09 -6.22 -2.43
N VAL A 117 -4.80 -5.57 -1.52
CA VAL A 117 -5.63 -4.39 -1.79
C VAL A 117 -4.92 -3.15 -1.25
N ASN A 118 -4.66 -2.17 -2.12
CA ASN A 118 -4.08 -0.90 -1.72
C ASN A 118 -5.08 0.23 -2.02
N PHE A 119 -5.62 0.84 -0.98
CA PHE A 119 -6.50 2.01 -1.11
C PHE A 119 -5.65 3.27 -1.22
N ILE A 120 -5.11 3.53 -2.41
CA ILE A 120 -4.24 4.69 -2.64
C ILE A 120 -5.01 5.93 -3.09
N SER A 121 -6.12 5.77 -3.79
CA SER A 121 -7.02 6.87 -4.13
C SER A 121 -8.16 7.02 -3.11
N GLY A 122 -8.53 5.93 -2.45
CA GLY A 122 -9.72 5.81 -1.63
C GLY A 122 -11.00 5.53 -2.43
N TYR A 123 -10.85 5.34 -3.75
CA TYR A 123 -11.94 5.07 -4.68
C TYR A 123 -11.75 3.75 -5.43
N GLU A 124 -10.82 2.89 -4.99
CA GLU A 124 -10.55 1.59 -5.62
C GLU A 124 -11.80 0.71 -5.65
N MET A 125 -12.56 0.71 -4.58
CA MET A 125 -13.90 0.11 -4.48
C MET A 125 -14.68 0.74 -3.32
N ASN A 126 -16.01 0.67 -3.36
CA ASN A 126 -16.85 1.03 -2.23
C ASN A 126 -17.04 -0.14 -1.26
N LEU A 127 -17.63 0.13 -0.08
CA LEU A 127 -17.85 -0.89 0.95
C LEU A 127 -18.73 -2.05 0.45
N GLU A 128 -19.76 -1.78 -0.34
CA GLU A 128 -20.62 -2.82 -0.91
C GLU A 128 -19.80 -3.79 -1.78
N THR A 129 -18.94 -3.27 -2.65
CA THR A 129 -18.05 -4.08 -3.48
C THR A 129 -17.07 -4.89 -2.62
N ALA A 130 -16.51 -4.30 -1.55
CA ALA A 130 -15.60 -4.99 -0.64
C ALA A 130 -16.30 -6.14 0.12
N LEU A 131 -17.54 -5.93 0.57
CA LEU A 131 -18.36 -6.97 1.19
C LEU A 131 -18.70 -8.10 0.20
N MET A 132 -19.00 -7.76 -1.05
CA MET A 132 -19.25 -8.77 -2.09
C MET A 132 -17.98 -9.51 -2.48
N LEU A 133 -16.83 -8.82 -2.51
CA LEU A 133 -15.52 -9.43 -2.69
C LEU A 133 -15.28 -10.49 -1.61
N ARG A 134 -15.44 -10.15 -0.33
CA ARG A 134 -15.22 -11.12 0.77
C ARG A 134 -16.16 -12.31 0.71
N ARG A 135 -17.41 -12.12 0.24
CA ARG A 135 -18.38 -13.22 0.07
C ARG A 135 -18.06 -14.15 -1.11
N GLY A 136 -17.45 -13.60 -2.16
CA GLY A 136 -17.14 -14.34 -3.39
C GLY A 136 -15.67 -14.78 -3.50
N PHE A 137 -14.83 -14.45 -2.52
CA PHE A 137 -13.42 -14.80 -2.47
C PHE A 137 -13.05 -15.19 -1.03
N ASP A 138 -12.81 -16.47 -0.80
CA ASP A 138 -12.56 -17.07 0.51
C ASP A 138 -11.06 -17.22 0.84
N HIS A 139 -10.19 -16.85 -0.08
CA HIS A 139 -8.73 -16.84 0.12
C HIS A 139 -8.26 -15.59 0.88
N PHE A 140 -6.97 -15.55 1.14
CA PHE A 140 -6.32 -14.50 1.91
C PHE A 140 -6.39 -13.11 1.26
N ILE A 141 -6.81 -12.09 2.04
CA ILE A 141 -6.84 -10.69 1.61
C ILE A 141 -6.05 -9.82 2.60
N TYR A 142 -4.98 -9.20 2.11
CA TYR A 142 -4.27 -8.14 2.82
C TYR A 142 -4.72 -6.78 2.29
N ALA A 143 -5.07 -5.82 3.15
CA ALA A 143 -5.50 -4.48 2.74
C ALA A 143 -4.74 -3.36 3.45
N ASP A 144 -4.19 -2.43 2.68
CA ASP A 144 -3.73 -1.12 3.17
C ASP A 144 -4.89 -0.11 3.05
N LEU A 145 -5.37 0.38 4.19
CA LEU A 145 -6.58 1.20 4.27
C LEU A 145 -6.33 2.70 4.09
N HIS A 146 -5.09 3.11 3.96
CA HIS A 146 -4.60 4.50 3.96
C HIS A 146 -5.61 5.53 3.46
N SER A 147 -5.98 5.47 2.19
CA SER A 147 -6.81 6.52 1.57
C SER A 147 -8.30 6.43 1.88
N LEU A 148 -8.78 5.36 2.50
CA LEU A 148 -10.15 5.32 3.02
C LEU A 148 -10.35 6.31 4.18
N LEU A 149 -9.25 6.66 4.88
CA LEU A 149 -9.23 7.64 5.97
C LEU A 149 -8.94 9.06 5.49
N LEU A 150 -9.07 9.32 4.19
CA LEU A 150 -8.91 10.65 3.59
C LEU A 150 -10.21 11.07 2.89
N ALA A 151 -10.65 12.30 3.15
CA ALA A 151 -11.73 12.94 2.41
C ALA A 151 -11.15 13.87 1.35
N LYS A 152 -11.68 13.85 0.13
CA LYS A 152 -11.33 14.78 -0.92
C LYS A 152 -12.27 15.99 -0.87
N GLN A 153 -11.70 17.19 -0.75
CA GLN A 153 -12.42 18.46 -0.82
C GLN A 153 -12.70 18.89 -2.26
N ALA A 154 -13.49 19.92 -2.45
CA ALA A 154 -13.86 20.42 -3.77
C ALA A 154 -12.67 20.90 -4.61
N ASP A 155 -11.62 21.42 -3.96
CA ASP A 155 -10.37 21.84 -4.60
C ASP A 155 -9.39 20.69 -4.86
N GLY A 156 -9.76 19.46 -4.50
CA GLY A 156 -8.94 18.27 -4.62
C GLY A 156 -8.05 17.99 -3.41
N THR A 157 -7.99 18.88 -2.42
CA THR A 157 -7.22 18.65 -1.19
C THR A 157 -7.74 17.44 -0.44
N ARG A 158 -6.84 16.60 0.05
CA ARG A 158 -7.15 15.41 0.84
C ARG A 158 -6.93 15.71 2.32
N VAL A 159 -7.96 15.48 3.13
CA VAL A 159 -7.92 15.74 4.57
C VAL A 159 -8.25 14.48 5.36
N PRO A 160 -7.57 14.23 6.48
CA PRO A 160 -7.86 13.09 7.34
C PRO A 160 -9.32 13.10 7.81
N ARG A 161 -9.94 11.93 7.81
CA ARG A 161 -11.28 11.71 8.36
C ARG A 161 -11.39 10.34 9.01
N PRO A 162 -12.24 10.14 10.02
CA PRO A 162 -12.59 8.82 10.50
C PRO A 162 -13.17 7.95 9.35
N LEU A 163 -12.90 6.65 9.38
CA LEU A 163 -13.47 5.71 8.41
C LEU A 163 -14.93 5.41 8.78
N PRO A 164 -15.91 5.81 7.94
CA PRO A 164 -17.30 5.42 8.17
C PRO A 164 -17.45 3.90 8.11
N GLU A 165 -18.26 3.32 8.99
CA GLU A 165 -18.54 1.89 9.02
C GLU A 165 -17.27 1.03 9.14
N ALA A 166 -16.23 1.50 9.86
CA ALA A 166 -14.97 0.81 10.02
C ALA A 166 -15.10 -0.69 10.37
N PRO A 167 -16.01 -1.12 11.27
CA PRO A 167 -16.20 -2.55 11.53
C PRO A 167 -16.62 -3.35 10.29
N ALA A 168 -17.44 -2.79 9.40
CA ALA A 168 -17.84 -3.47 8.16
C ALA A 168 -16.66 -3.59 7.20
N TRP A 169 -15.82 -2.55 7.08
CA TRP A 169 -14.57 -2.64 6.32
C TRP A 169 -13.62 -3.70 6.88
N PHE A 170 -13.48 -3.79 8.20
CA PHE A 170 -12.62 -4.79 8.83
C PHE A 170 -13.07 -6.23 8.52
N SER A 171 -14.38 -6.45 8.37
CA SER A 171 -14.89 -7.79 8.01
C SER A 171 -14.54 -8.24 6.60
N CYS A 172 -14.03 -7.35 5.75
CA CYS A 172 -13.70 -7.66 4.36
C CYS A 172 -12.28 -8.25 4.20
N PHE A 173 -11.39 -8.15 5.19
CA PHE A 173 -9.97 -8.42 5.04
C PHE A 173 -9.43 -9.30 6.16
N ASP A 174 -8.44 -10.14 5.84
CA ASP A 174 -7.76 -10.97 6.83
C ASP A 174 -6.69 -10.19 7.60
N VAL A 175 -5.95 -9.33 6.89
CA VAL A 175 -4.96 -8.42 7.50
C VAL A 175 -5.23 -7.01 7.02
N ILE A 176 -5.24 -6.07 7.95
CA ILE A 176 -5.35 -4.64 7.65
C ILE A 176 -4.07 -3.90 8.06
N GLN A 177 -3.70 -2.92 7.26
CA GLN A 177 -2.57 -2.04 7.50
C GLN A 177 -3.06 -0.60 7.62
N LEU A 178 -2.43 0.12 8.55
CA LEU A 178 -2.66 1.53 8.87
C LEU A 178 -1.33 2.17 9.28
N ASN A 179 -1.26 3.49 9.30
CA ASN A 179 -0.21 4.19 10.02
C ASN A 179 -0.71 4.67 11.42
N GLU A 180 0.19 5.24 12.23
CA GLU A 180 -0.10 5.71 13.59
C GLU A 180 -1.22 6.75 13.63
N ASP A 181 -1.22 7.70 12.68
CA ASP A 181 -2.23 8.77 12.61
C ASP A 181 -3.60 8.22 12.18
N GLU A 182 -3.62 7.31 11.23
CA GLU A 182 -4.82 6.62 10.76
C GLU A 182 -5.45 5.76 11.86
N MET A 183 -4.61 5.06 12.62
CA MET A 183 -5.08 4.31 13.78
C MET A 183 -5.76 5.23 14.82
N ALA A 184 -5.20 6.42 15.04
CA ALA A 184 -5.79 7.41 15.95
C ALA A 184 -7.14 7.96 15.47
N LEU A 185 -7.38 8.00 14.14
CA LEU A 185 -8.68 8.38 13.57
C LEU A 185 -9.77 7.33 13.80
N LEU A 186 -9.40 6.08 14.01
CA LEU A 186 -10.34 4.98 14.30
C LEU A 186 -10.71 4.91 15.78
N GLY A 187 -9.85 5.41 16.66
CA GLY A 187 -10.13 5.49 18.10
C GLY A 187 -8.88 5.81 18.92
N PRO A 188 -9.07 6.33 20.14
CA PRO A 188 -7.97 6.76 21.01
C PRO A 188 -7.18 5.58 21.61
N ASP A 189 -7.76 4.38 21.64
CA ASP A 189 -7.12 3.17 22.16
C ASP A 189 -6.86 2.18 21.02
N PRO A 190 -5.61 2.02 20.55
CA PRO A 190 -5.27 1.08 19.49
C PRO A 190 -5.63 -0.37 19.80
N LEU A 191 -5.62 -0.76 21.09
CA LEU A 191 -6.00 -2.12 21.48
C LEU A 191 -7.50 -2.36 21.28
N ALA A 192 -8.34 -1.38 21.61
CA ALA A 192 -9.78 -1.46 21.39
C ALA A 192 -10.14 -1.51 19.91
N VAL A 193 -9.42 -0.73 19.07
CA VAL A 193 -9.56 -0.78 17.59
C VAL A 193 -9.17 -2.16 17.08
N ALA A 194 -8.01 -2.67 17.48
CA ALA A 194 -7.55 -4.01 17.09
C ALA A 194 -8.53 -5.10 17.54
N ALA A 195 -9.04 -5.03 18.78
CA ALA A 195 -10.05 -5.94 19.29
C ALA A 195 -11.33 -5.93 18.43
N THR A 196 -11.71 -4.76 17.94
CA THR A 196 -12.86 -4.62 17.05
C THR A 196 -12.57 -5.32 15.71
N ALA A 197 -11.40 -5.08 15.11
CA ALA A 197 -10.99 -5.74 13.87
C ALA A 197 -10.95 -7.27 14.00
N MET A 198 -10.38 -7.78 15.11
CA MET A 198 -10.33 -9.22 15.38
C MET A 198 -11.74 -9.83 15.54
N ARG A 199 -12.68 -9.14 16.18
CA ARG A 199 -14.08 -9.59 16.29
C ARG A 199 -14.77 -9.65 14.92
N GLN A 200 -14.39 -8.78 13.99
CA GLN A 200 -14.93 -8.78 12.63
C GLN A 200 -14.29 -9.83 11.71
N GLY A 201 -13.24 -10.50 12.13
CA GLY A 201 -12.63 -11.58 11.36
C GLY A 201 -11.19 -11.36 10.97
N CYS A 202 -10.64 -10.15 11.15
CA CYS A 202 -9.21 -9.94 10.92
C CYS A 202 -8.36 -10.90 11.75
N THR A 203 -7.29 -11.40 11.17
CA THR A 203 -6.27 -12.21 11.84
C THR A 203 -5.11 -11.36 12.37
N ALA A 204 -4.86 -10.21 11.74
CA ALA A 204 -3.88 -9.25 12.19
C ALA A 204 -4.23 -7.80 11.80
N VAL A 205 -3.74 -6.86 12.61
CA VAL A 205 -3.69 -5.42 12.32
C VAL A 205 -2.23 -4.99 12.39
N CYS A 206 -1.72 -4.43 11.29
CA CYS A 206 -0.37 -3.89 11.18
C CYS A 206 -0.42 -2.35 11.25
N VAL A 207 0.45 -1.75 12.05
CA VAL A 207 0.51 -0.29 12.21
C VAL A 207 1.93 0.18 11.99
N THR A 208 2.16 0.99 10.94
CA THR A 208 3.45 1.63 10.71
C THR A 208 3.60 2.86 11.60
N LEU A 209 4.76 3.01 12.25
CA LEU A 209 5.05 4.03 13.26
C LEU A 209 6.17 4.99 12.79
N GLY A 210 6.35 5.13 11.47
CA GLY A 210 7.42 5.95 10.89
C GLY A 210 8.81 5.55 11.40
N PRO A 211 9.62 6.51 11.90
CA PRO A 211 10.98 6.21 12.39
C PRO A 211 11.00 5.29 13.61
N LYS A 212 9.87 5.04 14.23
CA LYS A 212 9.75 4.13 15.38
C LYS A 212 9.60 2.66 14.96
N GLY A 213 9.45 2.36 13.65
CA GLY A 213 9.24 1.01 13.13
C GLY A 213 7.77 0.67 12.88
N ALA A 214 7.33 -0.50 13.28
CA ALA A 214 5.95 -0.94 13.15
C ALA A 214 5.48 -1.71 14.39
N ALA A 215 4.17 -1.79 14.59
CA ALA A 215 3.54 -2.65 15.56
C ALA A 215 2.54 -3.58 14.87
N TYR A 216 2.24 -4.71 15.49
CA TYR A 216 1.14 -5.57 15.05
C TYR A 216 0.30 -6.02 16.24
N PHE A 217 -0.95 -6.35 15.94
CA PHE A 217 -1.91 -6.94 16.85
C PHE A 217 -2.42 -8.23 16.21
N THR A 218 -2.52 -9.30 16.98
CA THR A 218 -3.01 -10.60 16.51
C THR A 218 -3.65 -11.41 17.64
N GLY A 219 -4.41 -12.44 17.30
CA GLY A 219 -5.12 -13.26 18.27
C GLY A 219 -6.42 -12.59 18.76
N ARG A 220 -7.34 -13.38 19.32
CA ARG A 220 -8.65 -12.88 19.80
C ARG A 220 -8.73 -12.83 21.31
N ASP A 221 -8.22 -13.84 21.97
CA ASP A 221 -8.27 -13.97 23.44
C ASP A 221 -7.08 -14.83 23.93
N PRO A 222 -6.02 -14.20 24.42
CA PRO A 222 -5.78 -12.76 24.48
C PRO A 222 -5.30 -12.19 23.13
N ILE A 223 -5.51 -10.87 22.93
CA ILE A 223 -4.83 -10.14 21.86
C ILE A 223 -3.35 -10.02 22.22
N ARG A 224 -2.51 -10.36 21.28
CA ARG A 224 -1.05 -10.22 21.37
C ARG A 224 -0.63 -9.04 20.53
N THR A 225 0.31 -8.26 21.04
CA THR A 225 0.92 -7.14 20.32
C THR A 225 2.40 -7.14 20.53
N ALA A 226 3.15 -6.78 19.49
CA ALA A 226 4.57 -6.50 19.59
C ALA A 226 4.93 -5.33 18.68
N ARG A 227 6.06 -4.71 19.00
CA ARG A 227 6.66 -3.64 18.22
C ARG A 227 7.97 -4.13 17.60
N ILE A 228 8.11 -3.90 16.31
CA ILE A 228 9.33 -4.20 15.55
C ILE A 228 10.01 -2.85 15.28
N PRO A 229 11.18 -2.60 15.88
CA PRO A 229 11.93 -1.36 15.66
C PRO A 229 12.47 -1.30 14.23
N VAL A 230 12.72 -0.09 13.75
CA VAL A 230 13.50 0.13 12.53
C VAL A 230 14.89 -0.53 12.72
N PRO A 231 15.38 -1.29 11.74
CA PRO A 231 16.73 -1.84 11.80
C PRO A 231 17.75 -0.69 11.90
N ALA A 232 18.89 -0.96 12.56
CA ALA A 232 19.98 0.00 12.59
C ALA A 232 20.34 0.39 11.16
N VAL A 233 20.30 1.71 10.89
CA VAL A 233 20.47 2.25 9.53
C VAL A 233 21.81 1.80 8.97
N HIS A 234 21.77 1.08 7.85
CA HIS A 234 23.01 0.68 7.18
C HIS A 234 23.75 1.94 6.70
N PRO A 235 25.10 2.07 6.90
CA PRO A 235 25.86 3.25 6.50
C PRO A 235 25.73 3.66 5.02
N ALA A 236 25.28 2.73 4.16
CA ALA A 236 24.98 2.98 2.74
C ALA A 236 23.71 3.84 2.50
N LEU A 237 22.89 4.09 3.51
CA LEU A 237 21.75 4.98 3.44
C LEU A 237 22.21 6.44 3.65
N GLY A 238 23.16 6.96 3.00
CA GLY A 238 23.65 8.36 3.02
C GLY A 238 23.25 9.24 4.22
N PRO A 239 23.88 10.38 4.46
CA PRO A 239 23.61 11.22 5.63
C PRO A 239 22.30 12.04 5.54
N GLY A 240 21.50 11.86 4.50
CA GLY A 240 20.25 12.62 4.27
C GLY A 240 19.03 12.04 4.95
N PRO A 241 17.95 12.83 5.11
CA PRO A 241 16.71 12.41 5.77
C PRO A 241 15.93 11.33 5.00
N GLY A 242 16.34 10.97 3.78
CA GLY A 242 15.65 10.02 2.90
C GLY A 242 14.30 10.54 2.39
N ASP A 243 13.72 9.83 1.44
CA ASP A 243 12.37 10.09 0.94
C ASP A 243 11.39 9.04 1.50
N PRO A 244 10.44 9.41 2.37
CA PRO A 244 9.52 8.46 2.97
C PRO A 244 8.36 8.05 2.04
N THR A 245 8.28 8.63 0.83
CA THR A 245 7.22 8.31 -0.12
C THR A 245 7.27 6.82 -0.49
N GLY A 246 6.13 6.15 -0.37
CA GLY A 246 6.02 4.72 -0.68
C GLY A 246 6.53 3.75 0.40
N CYS A 247 7.10 4.23 1.52
CA CYS A 247 7.59 3.33 2.57
C CYS A 247 6.48 2.44 3.15
N GLY A 248 5.27 2.98 3.32
CA GLY A 248 4.09 2.23 3.76
C GLY A 248 3.65 1.19 2.74
N ASP A 249 3.65 1.55 1.45
CA ASP A 249 3.30 0.63 0.36
C ASP A 249 4.33 -0.51 0.23
N VAL A 250 5.63 -0.18 0.33
CA VAL A 250 6.71 -1.19 0.34
C VAL A 250 6.57 -2.12 1.55
N PHE A 251 6.28 -1.55 2.73
CA PHE A 251 6.01 -2.34 3.93
C PHE A 251 4.88 -3.33 3.67
N GLY A 252 3.73 -2.87 3.17
CA GLY A 252 2.56 -3.70 2.92
C GLY A 252 2.81 -4.79 1.89
N GLY A 253 3.40 -4.45 0.75
CA GLY A 253 3.74 -5.41 -0.30
C GLY A 253 4.71 -6.49 0.21
N ALA A 254 5.74 -6.10 0.97
CA ALA A 254 6.72 -7.03 1.52
C ALA A 254 6.12 -7.92 2.64
N ALA A 255 5.30 -7.36 3.51
CA ALA A 255 4.62 -8.12 4.57
C ALA A 255 3.61 -9.12 3.98
N ALA A 256 2.82 -8.70 2.98
CA ALA A 256 1.90 -9.58 2.27
C ALA A 256 2.64 -10.73 1.58
N ALA A 257 3.75 -10.44 0.86
CA ALA A 257 4.58 -11.47 0.23
C ALA A 257 5.13 -12.48 1.24
N ALA A 258 5.58 -12.02 2.41
CA ALA A 258 6.07 -12.91 3.47
C ALA A 258 4.95 -13.80 4.02
N LEU A 259 3.74 -13.25 4.23
CA LEU A 259 2.58 -14.00 4.75
C LEU A 259 2.13 -15.08 3.77
N VAL A 260 2.01 -14.78 2.48
CA VAL A 260 1.64 -15.80 1.47
C VAL A 260 2.75 -16.85 1.30
N GLY A 261 4.00 -16.49 1.60
CA GLY A 261 5.12 -17.42 1.70
C GLY A 261 5.13 -18.26 2.99
N GLY A 262 4.13 -18.12 3.87
CA GLY A 262 3.99 -18.90 5.10
C GLY A 262 4.74 -18.36 6.31
N ALA A 263 5.25 -17.13 6.25
CA ALA A 263 5.90 -16.49 7.40
C ALA A 263 4.90 -16.19 8.54
N SER A 264 5.42 -16.10 9.77
CA SER A 264 4.64 -15.60 10.90
C SER A 264 4.31 -14.10 10.72
N ILE A 265 3.28 -13.61 11.40
CA ILE A 265 2.95 -12.16 11.37
C ILE A 265 4.13 -11.31 11.86
N GLU A 266 4.88 -11.78 12.86
CA GLU A 266 6.07 -11.09 13.36
C GLU A 266 7.15 -10.97 12.29
N ASP A 267 7.45 -12.07 11.59
CA ASP A 267 8.47 -12.08 10.53
C ASP A 267 8.02 -11.25 9.32
N ALA A 268 6.72 -11.29 8.99
CA ALA A 268 6.15 -10.47 7.93
C ALA A 268 6.28 -8.97 8.24
N VAL A 269 5.93 -8.54 9.45
CA VAL A 269 6.08 -7.15 9.89
C VAL A 269 7.56 -6.75 9.96
N ARG A 270 8.45 -7.65 10.37
CA ARG A 270 9.90 -7.44 10.36
C ARG A 270 10.41 -7.22 8.93
N THR A 271 10.00 -8.07 8.00
CA THR A 271 10.34 -7.96 6.56
C THR A 271 9.83 -6.64 5.98
N GLY A 272 8.56 -6.31 6.23
CA GLY A 272 7.97 -5.03 5.82
C GLY A 272 8.74 -3.82 6.36
N THR A 273 9.08 -3.84 7.66
CA THR A 273 9.85 -2.77 8.30
C THR A 273 11.25 -2.62 7.69
N GLN A 274 11.93 -3.72 7.40
CA GLN A 274 13.25 -3.71 6.77
C GLN A 274 13.22 -3.11 5.37
N LEU A 275 12.28 -3.55 4.53
CA LEU A 275 12.19 -3.07 3.14
C LEU A 275 11.62 -1.65 3.05
N GLY A 276 10.63 -1.30 3.89
CA GLY A 276 10.16 0.07 4.00
C GLY A 276 11.27 1.04 4.42
N THR A 277 12.13 0.63 5.37
CA THR A 277 13.32 1.42 5.74
C THR A 277 14.30 1.54 4.58
N ARG A 278 14.52 0.47 3.82
CA ARG A 278 15.42 0.50 2.67
C ARG A 278 14.93 1.43 1.57
N ASN A 279 13.61 1.55 1.38
CA ASN A 279 13.02 2.48 0.43
C ASN A 279 13.39 3.94 0.69
N LEU A 280 13.70 4.34 1.93
CA LEU A 280 14.10 5.72 2.24
C LEU A 280 15.29 6.24 1.40
N SER A 281 16.15 5.35 0.92
CA SER A 281 17.31 5.70 0.07
C SER A 281 17.03 5.62 -1.43
N HIS A 282 15.77 5.36 -1.81
CA HIS A 282 15.34 5.32 -3.20
C HIS A 282 14.24 6.36 -3.45
N ARG A 283 14.15 6.84 -4.67
CA ARG A 283 13.17 7.87 -5.03
C ARG A 283 12.38 7.43 -6.25
N GLY A 284 11.06 7.31 -6.10
CA GLY A 284 10.16 6.81 -7.14
C GLY A 284 10.03 5.27 -7.13
N ALA A 285 9.15 4.75 -7.96
CA ALA A 285 8.90 3.30 -8.09
C ALA A 285 9.77 2.63 -9.16
N SER A 286 10.35 3.41 -10.09
CA SER A 286 11.21 2.89 -11.16
C SER A 286 12.52 2.34 -10.60
N GLY A 287 12.87 1.09 -10.94
CA GLY A 287 14.07 0.42 -10.44
C GLY A 287 14.02 0.01 -8.95
N LEU A 288 12.94 0.31 -8.25
CA LEU A 288 12.80 0.05 -6.82
C LEU A 288 12.98 -1.43 -6.47
N ARG A 289 12.46 -2.35 -7.28
CA ARG A 289 12.65 -3.79 -7.07
C ARG A 289 14.12 -4.16 -6.90
N ASP A 290 14.96 -3.75 -7.84
CA ASP A 290 16.39 -4.10 -7.80
C ASP A 290 17.12 -3.41 -6.64
N HIS A 291 16.70 -2.19 -6.28
CA HIS A 291 17.17 -1.51 -5.08
C HIS A 291 16.80 -2.32 -3.81
N LEU A 292 15.55 -2.76 -3.68
CA LEU A 292 15.10 -3.59 -2.55
C LEU A 292 15.86 -4.93 -2.46
N MET A 293 16.27 -5.49 -3.60
CA MET A 293 17.09 -6.71 -3.69
C MET A 293 18.60 -6.46 -3.48
N GLY A 294 19.04 -5.22 -3.34
CA GLY A 294 20.46 -4.86 -3.22
C GLY A 294 21.27 -5.04 -4.49
N ARG A 295 20.59 -5.00 -5.65
CA ARG A 295 21.24 -5.23 -6.96
C ARG A 295 21.59 -3.95 -7.71
N LEU A 296 21.04 -2.79 -7.32
CA LEU A 296 21.44 -1.51 -7.86
C LEU A 296 22.77 -1.09 -7.22
N SER A 297 23.82 -1.01 -8.02
CA SER A 297 25.00 -0.25 -7.64
C SER A 297 24.61 1.21 -7.56
N LEU A 298 24.92 1.87 -6.47
CA LEU A 298 24.89 3.33 -6.40
C LEU A 298 25.93 3.82 -7.43
N ALA A 299 25.47 4.31 -8.57
CA ALA A 299 26.31 4.96 -9.55
C ALA A 299 26.57 6.42 -9.12
#